data_9ecb2e2064c0726ccf9666ac8e9cd355
#
_entry.id   9ecb2e2064c0726ccf9666ac8e9cd355
#
_cell.length_a   1.000
_cell.length_b   1.000
_cell.length_c   1.000
_cell.angle_alpha   90.00
_cell.angle_beta   90.00
_cell.angle_gamma   90.00
#
_symmetry.space_group_name_H-M   'P 1'
#
loop_
_entity.id
_entity.type
_entity.pdbx_description
1 polymer ?
#
loop_
_entity_poly.entity_id
_entity_poly.type
_entity_poly.pdbx_seq_one_letter_code
_entity_poly.pdbx_strand_id
1 'polypeptide(L)'
;MEKIRLLGITLMVMTSQTMTSALAAEGEPEPLLTVAPLPMTDWLTLDGTVSAIHQGTVAAQTSGRVSRMLVDVNDQVQAGQPLLEISGKEQFAAVTGAQARLARAQAQQVEAERQLARFQALIAKGVITRAQLDNAQATDRAARAEVNAADAALTQAREAYGYTRILAPYAGVVTKRLVELGETVAPGTPLLSGFSLDTLRVEVELPQSALTLAREPADVQVLLPDGKPITPVKLTRFNYADSQSHAFRLRLDLPPQTAGVLPGMWLKVQLKQGERQVLQVPDRALLRQGEFNGVYLQQPAGWALTPVRVGHCFEGQCEILAGLQAGDKLAPDVWAQQQEVAHE
;
A
#
# COMPACT_ATOMS: atom_id res chain seq x y z
N MET A 1 -13.76 53.58 38.68
CA MET A 1 -14.05 53.71 40.11
C MET A 1 -13.03 52.90 40.84
N GLU A 2 -12.24 53.53 41.35
CA GLU A 2 -11.66 53.87 42.70
C GLU A 2 -10.55 52.86 43.03
N LYS A 3 -9.33 53.35 43.06
CA LYS A 3 -8.54 54.06 44.07
C LYS A 3 -8.35 53.24 45.35
N ILE A 4 -7.10 53.00 45.75
CA ILE A 4 -6.41 53.65 46.89
C ILE A 4 -5.12 52.84 47.15
N ARG A 5 -3.89 53.36 47.02
CA ARG A 5 -3.01 54.06 47.95
C ARG A 5 -2.80 53.25 49.25
N LEU A 6 -1.65 53.05 49.85
CA LEU A 6 -0.43 53.86 50.04
C LEU A 6 0.55 53.09 50.96
N LEU A 7 1.79 53.57 51.00
CA LEU A 7 2.84 53.61 52.04
C LEU A 7 3.54 52.24 52.30
N GLY A 8 4.78 51.99 52.09
CA GLY A 8 5.93 52.89 52.44
C GLY A 8 6.53 52.49 53.76
N ILE A 9 7.69 51.78 53.73
CA ILE A 9 8.72 51.96 54.82
C ILE A 9 10.04 51.46 54.27
N THR A 10 10.98 52.35 54.14
CA THR A 10 12.41 52.20 53.89
C THR A 10 13.06 51.54 55.10
N LEU A 11 13.81 50.43 54.87
CA LEU A 11 14.80 49.98 55.87
C LEU A 11 16.10 49.63 55.12
N MET A 12 17.06 50.48 55.26
CA MET A 12 18.45 50.42 54.86
C MET A 12 19.16 49.41 55.77
N VAL A 13 19.61 48.28 55.31
CA VAL A 13 20.57 47.42 55.99
C VAL A 13 21.74 47.16 55.09
N MET A 14 22.87 47.72 55.46
CA MET A 14 24.22 47.39 55.01
C MET A 14 24.48 45.89 55.32
N THR A 15 24.82 45.08 54.31
CA THR A 15 25.49 43.82 54.57
C THR A 15 26.57 43.60 53.56
N SER A 16 27.73 43.42 54.08
CA SER A 16 29.02 42.98 53.62
C SER A 16 29.02 42.06 52.43
N GLN A 17 29.78 42.44 51.36
CA GLN A 17 30.24 41.59 50.31
C GLN A 17 31.11 40.46 50.87
N THR A 18 30.58 39.26 50.88
CA THR A 18 31.41 38.04 50.92
C THR A 18 31.68 37.63 49.47
N MET A 19 32.91 37.83 49.06
CA MET A 19 33.45 37.17 47.87
C MET A 19 33.39 35.66 48.10
N THR A 20 32.38 35.02 47.49
CA THR A 20 32.38 33.55 47.35
C THR A 20 33.17 33.23 46.09
N SER A 21 34.35 32.71 46.27
CA SER A 21 35.13 32.04 45.22
C SER A 21 34.24 31.01 44.56
N ALA A 22 33.96 31.21 43.27
CA ALA A 22 33.40 30.15 42.42
C ALA A 22 34.46 29.08 42.33
N LEU A 23 34.29 28.02 43.12
CA LEU A 23 34.99 26.73 42.89
C LEU A 23 34.48 26.30 41.52
N ALA A 24 35.38 26.21 40.56
CA ALA A 24 35.14 25.48 39.30
C ALA A 24 34.66 24.08 39.70
N ALA A 25 33.45 23.74 39.32
CA ALA A 25 32.99 22.37 39.39
C ALA A 25 33.92 21.57 38.45
N GLU A 26 34.88 20.85 39.02
CA GLU A 26 35.52 19.75 38.35
C GLU A 26 34.39 18.80 37.96
N GLY A 27 34.07 18.72 36.66
CA GLY A 27 33.11 17.76 36.12
C GLY A 27 33.56 16.35 36.55
N GLU A 28 32.66 15.60 37.14
CA GLU A 28 32.88 14.19 37.40
C GLU A 28 33.39 13.55 36.08
N PRO A 29 34.47 12.77 36.09
CA PRO A 29 35.01 12.16 34.91
C PRO A 29 33.91 11.27 34.29
N GLU A 30 33.53 11.53 33.03
CA GLU A 30 32.56 10.70 32.33
C GLU A 30 33.02 9.23 32.38
N PRO A 31 32.10 8.29 32.62
CA PRO A 31 32.46 6.89 32.75
C PRO A 31 33.10 6.38 31.44
N LEU A 32 34.20 5.65 31.59
CA LEU A 32 34.93 5.08 30.47
C LEU A 32 34.00 4.25 29.58
N LEU A 33 34.13 4.43 28.29
CA LEU A 33 33.41 3.64 27.31
C LEU A 33 34.11 2.29 27.10
N THR A 34 33.50 1.19 27.50
CA THR A 34 34.01 -0.15 27.23
C THR A 34 33.46 -0.65 25.90
N VAL A 35 34.36 -1.00 24.98
CA VAL A 35 34.01 -1.53 23.66
C VAL A 35 33.46 -2.94 23.81
N ALA A 36 32.19 -3.15 23.44
CA ALA A 36 31.57 -4.47 23.43
C ALA A 36 31.16 -4.86 22.01
N PRO A 37 31.27 -6.15 21.66
CA PRO A 37 30.74 -6.63 20.39
C PRO A 37 29.22 -6.59 20.44
N LEU A 38 28.63 -5.95 19.44
CA LEU A 38 27.17 -5.86 19.25
C LEU A 38 26.75 -6.59 17.99
N PRO A 39 25.62 -7.32 18.01
CA PRO A 39 25.11 -7.96 16.81
C PRO A 39 24.61 -6.90 15.83
N MET A 40 25.08 -6.94 14.61
CA MET A 40 24.64 -6.09 13.52
C MET A 40 24.10 -6.95 12.39
N THR A 41 22.92 -6.63 11.90
CA THR A 41 22.34 -7.32 10.76
C THR A 41 23.04 -6.87 9.48
N ASP A 42 23.46 -7.84 8.68
CA ASP A 42 24.02 -7.59 7.36
C ASP A 42 22.92 -7.68 6.29
N TRP A 43 22.84 -6.66 5.45
CA TRP A 43 21.78 -6.51 4.48
C TRP A 43 22.31 -6.54 3.05
N LEU A 44 21.72 -7.40 2.22
CA LEU A 44 21.87 -7.32 0.77
C LEU A 44 20.82 -6.34 0.23
N THR A 45 21.28 -5.25 -0.37
CA THR A 45 20.39 -4.24 -0.97
C THR A 45 20.24 -4.50 -2.47
N LEU A 46 19.00 -4.61 -2.92
CA LEU A 46 18.61 -4.79 -4.31
C LEU A 46 17.64 -3.68 -4.73
N ASP A 47 17.52 -3.45 -6.03
CA ASP A 47 16.53 -2.54 -6.58
C ASP A 47 15.25 -3.29 -6.92
N GLY A 48 14.11 -2.71 -6.53
CA GLY A 48 12.80 -3.23 -6.85
C GLY A 48 11.93 -2.20 -7.53
N THR A 49 11.09 -2.64 -8.46
CA THR A 49 10.13 -1.80 -9.16
C THR A 49 8.75 -1.94 -8.55
N VAL A 50 8.11 -0.81 -8.25
CA VAL A 50 6.74 -0.79 -7.73
C VAL A 50 5.75 -1.05 -8.86
N SER A 51 4.81 -1.95 -8.64
CA SER A 51 3.67 -2.20 -9.52
C SER A 51 2.37 -2.24 -8.72
N ALA A 52 1.25 -1.94 -9.36
CA ALA A 52 -0.06 -2.12 -8.76
C ALA A 52 -0.46 -3.60 -8.85
N ILE A 53 -1.10 -4.11 -7.79
CA ILE A 53 -1.65 -5.48 -7.79
C ILE A 53 -2.82 -5.58 -8.75
N HIS A 54 -3.69 -4.57 -8.74
CA HIS A 54 -4.83 -4.47 -9.64
C HIS A 54 -4.55 -3.43 -10.72
N GLN A 55 -4.26 -3.90 -11.92
CA GLN A 55 -4.12 -3.10 -13.12
C GLN A 55 -4.78 -3.82 -14.29
N GLY A 56 -5.38 -3.08 -15.20
CA GLY A 56 -6.05 -3.68 -16.33
C GLY A 56 -6.60 -2.66 -17.31
N THR A 57 -7.14 -3.21 -18.40
CA THR A 57 -7.82 -2.46 -19.44
C THR A 57 -9.29 -2.86 -19.44
N VAL A 58 -10.17 -1.88 -19.31
CA VAL A 58 -11.61 -2.07 -19.44
C VAL A 58 -11.95 -2.07 -20.93
N ALA A 59 -12.66 -3.11 -21.36
CA ALA A 59 -13.10 -3.25 -22.76
C ALA A 59 -14.63 -3.11 -22.89
N ALA A 60 -15.09 -2.73 -24.06
CA ALA A 60 -16.50 -2.69 -24.39
C ALA A 60 -17.14 -4.10 -24.33
N GLN A 61 -18.32 -4.20 -23.75
CA GLN A 61 -19.12 -5.42 -23.69
C GLN A 61 -20.30 -5.38 -24.68
N THR A 62 -20.53 -4.23 -25.30
CA THR A 62 -21.59 -4.02 -26.28
C THR A 62 -21.07 -3.17 -27.44
N SER A 63 -21.76 -3.25 -28.58
CA SER A 63 -21.48 -2.39 -29.74
C SER A 63 -22.22 -1.06 -29.64
N GLY A 64 -21.63 -0.02 -30.21
CA GLY A 64 -22.23 1.30 -30.31
C GLY A 64 -21.18 2.40 -30.45
N ARG A 65 -21.64 3.65 -30.52
CA ARG A 65 -20.76 4.81 -30.60
C ARG A 65 -20.51 5.38 -29.20
N VAL A 66 -19.29 5.75 -28.87
CA VAL A 66 -18.96 6.49 -27.65
C VAL A 66 -19.69 7.84 -27.68
N SER A 67 -20.64 8.01 -26.78
CA SER A 67 -21.51 9.19 -26.71
C SER A 67 -21.03 10.23 -25.71
N ARG A 68 -20.36 9.78 -24.65
CA ARG A 68 -19.81 10.64 -23.60
C ARG A 68 -18.55 10.04 -23.02
N MET A 69 -17.58 10.89 -22.76
CA MET A 69 -16.38 10.59 -21.98
C MET A 69 -16.50 11.35 -20.67
N LEU A 70 -16.41 10.66 -19.53
CA LEU A 70 -16.63 11.23 -18.20
C LEU A 70 -15.34 11.39 -17.40
N VAL A 71 -14.26 10.76 -17.87
CA VAL A 71 -12.92 10.79 -17.25
C VAL A 71 -11.84 10.93 -18.31
N ASP A 72 -10.68 11.45 -17.89
CA ASP A 72 -9.51 11.55 -18.76
C ASP A 72 -8.28 10.89 -18.08
N VAL A 73 -7.17 10.88 -18.79
CA VAL A 73 -5.88 10.34 -18.27
C VAL A 73 -5.46 11.10 -17.03
N ASN A 74 -4.99 10.37 -16.03
CA ASN A 74 -4.60 10.84 -14.70
C ASN A 74 -5.77 11.19 -13.76
N ASP A 75 -7.03 10.99 -14.17
CA ASP A 75 -8.15 11.14 -13.25
C ASP A 75 -8.19 10.00 -12.23
N GLN A 76 -8.51 10.37 -10.99
CA GLN A 76 -8.81 9.40 -9.93
C GLN A 76 -10.28 9.01 -9.99
N VAL A 77 -10.54 7.72 -9.95
CA VAL A 77 -11.90 7.15 -10.03
C VAL A 77 -12.17 6.23 -8.84
N GLN A 78 -13.43 6.14 -8.46
CA GLN A 78 -13.90 5.20 -7.44
C GLN A 78 -14.49 3.95 -8.08
N ALA A 79 -14.52 2.84 -7.34
CA ALA A 79 -15.20 1.63 -7.80
C ALA A 79 -16.67 1.92 -8.12
N GLY A 80 -17.14 1.45 -9.29
CA GLY A 80 -18.50 1.70 -9.78
C GLY A 80 -18.74 3.09 -10.38
N GLN A 81 -17.75 3.98 -10.39
CA GLN A 81 -17.86 5.28 -11.04
C GLN A 81 -17.96 5.11 -12.56
N PRO A 82 -18.92 5.81 -13.24
CA PRO A 82 -19.01 5.76 -14.69
C PRO A 82 -17.80 6.46 -15.33
N LEU A 83 -17.18 5.76 -16.28
CA LEU A 83 -15.99 6.20 -17.01
C LEU A 83 -16.36 6.79 -18.37
N LEU A 84 -17.22 6.10 -19.12
CA LEU A 84 -17.74 6.56 -20.40
C LEU A 84 -19.11 5.93 -20.68
N GLU A 85 -19.82 6.50 -21.64
CA GLU A 85 -21.11 6.02 -22.10
C GLU A 85 -21.08 5.72 -23.61
N ILE A 86 -21.61 4.55 -23.96
CA ILE A 86 -21.85 4.12 -25.35
C ILE A 86 -23.31 4.41 -25.69
N SER A 87 -23.60 4.81 -26.91
CA SER A 87 -24.98 5.03 -27.38
C SER A 87 -25.78 3.72 -27.31
N GLY A 88 -26.74 3.69 -26.40
CA GLY A 88 -27.57 2.51 -26.11
C GLY A 88 -28.98 2.53 -26.71
N LYS A 89 -29.19 3.20 -27.86
CA LYS A 89 -30.53 3.32 -28.45
C LYS A 89 -31.15 1.98 -28.80
N GLU A 90 -30.39 1.07 -29.39
CA GLU A 90 -30.83 -0.28 -29.76
C GLU A 90 -31.12 -1.14 -28.53
N GLN A 91 -30.23 -1.10 -27.55
CA GLN A 91 -30.37 -1.83 -26.29
C GLN A 91 -31.58 -1.32 -25.49
N PHE A 92 -31.78 -0.02 -25.45
CA PHE A 92 -32.97 0.58 -24.82
C PHE A 92 -34.28 0.15 -25.52
N ALA A 93 -34.30 0.13 -26.85
CA ALA A 93 -35.45 -0.37 -27.61
C ALA A 93 -35.72 -1.85 -27.30
N ALA A 94 -34.65 -2.68 -27.15
CA ALA A 94 -34.78 -4.08 -26.77
C ALA A 94 -35.40 -4.22 -25.36
N VAL A 95 -35.00 -3.42 -24.38
CA VAL A 95 -35.59 -3.38 -23.03
C VAL A 95 -37.07 -3.05 -23.10
N THR A 96 -37.42 -2.01 -23.86
CA THR A 96 -38.85 -1.58 -24.02
C THR A 96 -39.68 -2.71 -24.66
N GLY A 97 -39.12 -3.38 -25.68
CA GLY A 97 -39.80 -4.50 -26.34
C GLY A 97 -39.97 -5.71 -25.41
N ALA A 98 -38.94 -6.07 -24.62
CA ALA A 98 -39.01 -7.15 -23.64
C ALA A 98 -40.02 -6.84 -22.52
N GLN A 99 -40.10 -5.58 -22.06
CA GLN A 99 -41.05 -5.13 -21.07
C GLN A 99 -42.48 -5.25 -21.55
N ALA A 100 -42.75 -4.90 -22.81
CA ALA A 100 -44.06 -5.09 -23.42
C ALA A 100 -44.47 -6.57 -23.54
N ARG A 101 -43.51 -7.45 -23.87
CA ARG A 101 -43.73 -8.92 -23.89
C ARG A 101 -44.08 -9.46 -22.50
N LEU A 102 -43.37 -9.05 -21.45
CA LEU A 102 -43.65 -9.44 -20.09
C LEU A 102 -45.06 -8.98 -19.66
N ALA A 103 -45.44 -7.73 -19.96
CA ALA A 103 -46.77 -7.23 -19.65
C ALA A 103 -47.91 -8.04 -20.35
N ARG A 104 -47.66 -8.45 -21.62
CA ARG A 104 -48.57 -9.32 -22.35
C ARG A 104 -48.71 -10.70 -21.71
N ALA A 105 -47.56 -11.33 -21.36
CA ALA A 105 -47.54 -12.65 -20.72
C ALA A 105 -48.25 -12.64 -19.35
N GLN A 106 -48.04 -11.60 -18.56
CA GLN A 106 -48.77 -11.38 -17.28
C GLN A 106 -50.28 -11.26 -17.46
N ALA A 107 -50.72 -10.52 -18.48
CA ALA A 107 -52.17 -10.41 -18.79
C ALA A 107 -52.74 -11.78 -19.19
N GLN A 108 -52.03 -12.58 -19.95
CA GLN A 108 -52.43 -13.93 -20.34
C GLN A 108 -52.49 -14.89 -19.14
N GLN A 109 -51.53 -14.78 -18.23
CA GLN A 109 -51.50 -15.57 -16.97
C GLN A 109 -52.73 -15.23 -16.11
N VAL A 110 -53.05 -13.94 -15.92
CA VAL A 110 -54.20 -13.54 -15.12
C VAL A 110 -55.50 -14.11 -15.71
N GLU A 111 -55.67 -14.12 -17.06
CA GLU A 111 -56.83 -14.74 -17.67
C GLU A 111 -56.89 -16.24 -17.50
N ALA A 112 -55.76 -16.95 -17.70
CA ALA A 112 -55.66 -18.39 -17.49
C ALA A 112 -55.98 -18.79 -16.02
N GLU A 113 -55.49 -18.03 -15.06
CA GLU A 113 -55.74 -18.22 -13.63
C GLU A 113 -57.24 -18.01 -13.27
N ARG A 114 -57.87 -16.96 -13.82
CA ARG A 114 -59.29 -16.74 -13.64
C ARG A 114 -60.13 -17.86 -14.25
N GLN A 115 -59.73 -18.36 -15.44
CA GLN A 115 -60.40 -19.46 -16.12
C GLN A 115 -60.28 -20.76 -15.27
N LEU A 116 -59.08 -21.07 -14.74
CA LEU A 116 -58.85 -22.21 -13.87
C LEU A 116 -59.71 -22.12 -12.60
N ALA A 117 -59.74 -20.97 -11.92
CA ALA A 117 -60.56 -20.75 -10.73
C ALA A 117 -62.05 -20.94 -11.02
N ARG A 118 -62.56 -20.45 -12.17
CA ARG A 118 -63.93 -20.73 -12.60
C ARG A 118 -64.22 -22.22 -12.76
N PHE A 119 -63.30 -22.94 -13.41
CA PHE A 119 -63.48 -24.39 -13.64
C PHE A 119 -63.36 -25.18 -12.35
N GLN A 120 -62.48 -24.82 -11.43
CA GLN A 120 -62.40 -25.43 -10.12
C GLN A 120 -63.71 -25.26 -9.33
N ALA A 121 -64.39 -24.13 -9.43
CA ALA A 121 -65.67 -23.93 -8.76
C ALA A 121 -66.84 -24.70 -9.43
N LEU A 122 -66.77 -24.95 -10.75
CA LEU A 122 -67.81 -25.66 -11.52
C LEU A 122 -67.69 -27.20 -11.47
N ILE A 123 -66.50 -27.77 -11.31
CA ILE A 123 -66.29 -29.21 -11.22
C ILE A 123 -67.01 -29.79 -10.00
N ALA A 124 -67.02 -29.08 -8.89
CA ALA A 124 -67.68 -29.48 -7.63
C ALA A 124 -69.21 -29.56 -7.80
N LYS A 125 -69.77 -28.83 -8.83
CA LYS A 125 -71.19 -28.81 -9.18
C LYS A 125 -71.54 -29.80 -10.29
N GLY A 126 -70.59 -30.58 -10.81
CA GLY A 126 -70.81 -31.56 -11.87
C GLY A 126 -71.06 -30.91 -13.25
N VAL A 127 -70.79 -29.61 -13.46
CA VAL A 127 -71.13 -28.86 -14.69
C VAL A 127 -70.07 -29.03 -15.77
N ILE A 128 -68.82 -29.41 -15.42
CA ILE A 128 -67.72 -29.58 -16.34
C ILE A 128 -67.05 -30.97 -16.19
N THR A 129 -66.33 -31.41 -17.24
CA THR A 129 -65.59 -32.65 -17.24
C THR A 129 -64.21 -32.47 -16.63
N ARG A 130 -63.62 -33.60 -16.15
CA ARG A 130 -62.21 -33.62 -15.67
C ARG A 130 -61.21 -33.15 -16.74
N ALA A 131 -61.45 -33.59 -18.00
CA ALA A 131 -60.61 -33.18 -19.13
C ALA A 131 -60.60 -31.66 -19.33
N GLN A 132 -61.71 -30.97 -19.11
CA GLN A 132 -61.77 -29.49 -19.18
C GLN A 132 -60.99 -28.83 -18.04
N LEU A 133 -61.06 -29.37 -16.83
CA LEU A 133 -60.23 -28.88 -15.70
C LEU A 133 -58.75 -29.09 -15.93
N ASP A 134 -58.35 -30.33 -16.38
CA ASP A 134 -56.96 -30.67 -16.65
C ASP A 134 -56.37 -29.78 -17.74
N ASN A 135 -57.16 -29.46 -18.77
CA ASN A 135 -56.75 -28.47 -19.83
C ASN A 135 -56.56 -27.06 -19.27
N ALA A 136 -57.48 -26.59 -18.42
CA ALA A 136 -57.32 -25.28 -17.79
C ALA A 136 -56.06 -25.21 -16.87
N GLN A 137 -55.79 -26.29 -16.14
CA GLN A 137 -54.55 -26.40 -15.34
C GLN A 137 -53.29 -26.39 -16.21
N ALA A 138 -53.34 -27.07 -17.37
CA ALA A 138 -52.21 -27.08 -18.29
C ALA A 138 -51.99 -25.67 -18.91
N THR A 139 -53.10 -24.95 -19.26
CA THR A 139 -53.05 -23.59 -19.75
C THR A 139 -52.51 -22.62 -18.72
N ASP A 140 -52.90 -22.70 -17.46
CA ASP A 140 -52.37 -21.86 -16.39
C ASP A 140 -50.86 -22.14 -16.17
N ARG A 141 -50.46 -23.41 -16.15
CA ARG A 141 -49.03 -23.73 -16.06
C ARG A 141 -48.20 -23.19 -17.22
N ALA A 142 -48.73 -23.29 -18.43
CA ALA A 142 -48.09 -22.77 -19.64
C ALA A 142 -47.99 -21.23 -19.61
N ALA A 143 -49.04 -20.54 -19.16
CA ALA A 143 -49.04 -19.08 -19.01
C ALA A 143 -48.03 -18.61 -17.94
N ARG A 144 -47.91 -19.31 -16.83
CA ARG A 144 -46.89 -19.05 -15.82
C ARG A 144 -45.47 -19.25 -16.36
N ALA A 145 -45.23 -20.30 -17.13
CA ALA A 145 -43.94 -20.56 -17.76
C ALA A 145 -43.61 -19.44 -18.76
N GLU A 146 -44.59 -18.91 -19.51
CA GLU A 146 -44.38 -17.80 -20.45
C GLU A 146 -44.01 -16.50 -19.71
N VAL A 147 -44.62 -16.21 -18.56
CA VAL A 147 -44.24 -15.04 -17.72
C VAL A 147 -42.78 -15.18 -17.28
N ASN A 148 -42.35 -16.35 -16.81
CA ASN A 148 -40.97 -16.58 -16.38
C ASN A 148 -40.00 -16.42 -17.56
N ALA A 149 -40.34 -16.90 -18.75
CA ALA A 149 -39.53 -16.74 -19.95
C ALA A 149 -39.40 -15.27 -20.38
N ALA A 150 -40.53 -14.52 -20.33
CA ALA A 150 -40.55 -13.11 -20.68
C ALA A 150 -39.75 -12.25 -19.64
N ASP A 151 -39.82 -12.61 -18.36
CA ASP A 151 -39.07 -11.94 -17.30
C ASP A 151 -37.55 -12.17 -17.45
N ALA A 152 -37.13 -13.41 -17.75
CA ALA A 152 -35.76 -13.72 -18.06
C ALA A 152 -35.24 -12.93 -19.28
N ALA A 153 -36.06 -12.82 -20.33
CA ALA A 153 -35.75 -12.01 -21.52
C ALA A 153 -35.61 -10.51 -21.21
N LEU A 154 -36.46 -9.97 -20.32
CA LEU A 154 -36.35 -8.58 -19.84
C LEU A 154 -35.06 -8.37 -19.05
N THR A 155 -34.71 -9.29 -18.17
CA THR A 155 -33.45 -9.25 -17.39
C THR A 155 -32.23 -9.22 -18.32
N GLN A 156 -32.19 -10.11 -19.31
CA GLN A 156 -31.12 -10.14 -20.33
C GLN A 156 -31.03 -8.82 -21.11
N ALA A 157 -32.15 -8.23 -21.50
CA ALA A 157 -32.17 -6.96 -22.23
C ALA A 157 -31.67 -5.79 -21.34
N ARG A 158 -31.99 -5.81 -20.04
CA ARG A 158 -31.50 -4.81 -19.06
C ARG A 158 -30.02 -4.92 -18.82
N GLU A 159 -29.48 -6.13 -18.72
CA GLU A 159 -28.06 -6.36 -18.60
C GLU A 159 -27.30 -5.84 -19.83
N ALA A 160 -27.78 -6.17 -21.03
CA ALA A 160 -27.20 -5.67 -22.28
C ALA A 160 -27.22 -4.13 -22.37
N TYR A 161 -28.28 -3.50 -21.86
CA TYR A 161 -28.36 -2.04 -21.76
C TYR A 161 -27.41 -1.51 -20.68
N GLY A 162 -27.24 -2.21 -19.56
CA GLY A 162 -26.28 -1.87 -18.52
C GLY A 162 -24.85 -1.77 -19.06
N TYR A 163 -24.47 -2.61 -20.02
CA TYR A 163 -23.14 -2.58 -20.66
C TYR A 163 -22.88 -1.34 -21.51
N THR A 164 -23.85 -0.48 -21.72
CA THR A 164 -23.65 0.83 -22.39
C THR A 164 -23.00 1.87 -21.47
N ARG A 165 -23.01 1.65 -20.16
CA ARG A 165 -22.31 2.47 -19.18
C ARG A 165 -21.12 1.71 -18.66
N ILE A 166 -19.94 2.17 -19.02
CA ILE A 166 -18.69 1.54 -18.59
C ILE A 166 -18.31 2.08 -17.21
N LEU A 167 -18.21 1.18 -16.24
CA LEU A 167 -17.91 1.51 -14.85
C LEU A 167 -16.50 1.10 -14.48
N ALA A 168 -15.89 1.82 -13.55
CA ALA A 168 -14.60 1.45 -12.95
C ALA A 168 -14.75 0.18 -12.11
N PRO A 169 -13.95 -0.88 -12.36
CA PRO A 169 -14.03 -2.12 -11.59
C PRO A 169 -13.46 -1.99 -10.17
N TYR A 170 -12.60 -1.01 -9.94
CA TYR A 170 -11.95 -0.69 -8.66
C TYR A 170 -11.61 0.79 -8.58
N ALA A 171 -11.33 1.29 -7.38
CA ALA A 171 -10.80 2.63 -7.18
C ALA A 171 -9.35 2.72 -7.66
N GLY A 172 -9.00 3.80 -8.38
CA GLY A 172 -7.66 3.92 -8.94
C GLY A 172 -7.47 5.13 -9.84
N VAL A 173 -6.46 5.05 -10.70
CA VAL A 173 -6.07 6.11 -11.63
C VAL A 173 -6.16 5.62 -13.08
N VAL A 174 -6.73 6.42 -13.95
CA VAL A 174 -6.76 6.17 -15.40
C VAL A 174 -5.40 6.48 -16.00
N THR A 175 -4.79 5.49 -16.67
CA THR A 175 -3.44 5.65 -17.26
C THR A 175 -3.45 5.92 -18.75
N LYS A 176 -4.41 5.33 -19.46
CA LYS A 176 -4.53 5.46 -20.92
C LYS A 176 -5.98 5.52 -21.34
N ARG A 177 -6.23 6.37 -22.31
CA ARG A 177 -7.45 6.40 -23.08
C ARG A 177 -7.15 5.77 -24.45
N LEU A 178 -7.90 4.74 -24.81
CA LEU A 178 -7.67 3.92 -26.01
C LEU A 178 -8.79 4.11 -27.05
N VAL A 179 -9.75 5.00 -26.75
CA VAL A 179 -10.90 5.29 -27.60
C VAL A 179 -11.26 6.77 -27.50
N GLU A 180 -11.81 7.33 -28.59
CA GLU A 180 -12.19 8.73 -28.67
C GLU A 180 -13.72 8.94 -28.68
N LEU A 181 -14.15 10.15 -28.30
CA LEU A 181 -15.54 10.53 -28.37
C LEU A 181 -16.05 10.46 -29.83
N GLY A 182 -17.18 9.79 -30.04
CA GLY A 182 -17.77 9.59 -31.38
C GLY A 182 -17.26 8.35 -32.11
N GLU A 183 -16.26 7.67 -31.59
CA GLU A 183 -15.75 6.42 -32.15
C GLU A 183 -16.76 5.28 -31.96
N THR A 184 -16.80 4.36 -32.93
CA THR A 184 -17.66 3.16 -32.85
C THR A 184 -16.86 2.00 -32.32
N VAL A 185 -17.38 1.34 -31.30
CA VAL A 185 -16.75 0.21 -30.61
C VAL A 185 -17.61 -1.06 -30.74
N ALA A 186 -16.93 -2.20 -30.61
CA ALA A 186 -17.54 -3.53 -30.61
C ALA A 186 -17.13 -4.28 -29.31
N PRO A 187 -17.82 -5.37 -28.93
CA PRO A 187 -17.41 -6.19 -27.81
C PRO A 187 -15.95 -6.62 -27.93
N GLY A 188 -15.17 -6.41 -26.84
CA GLY A 188 -13.72 -6.67 -26.81
C GLY A 188 -12.85 -5.47 -27.18
N THR A 189 -13.39 -4.37 -27.72
CA THR A 189 -12.61 -3.14 -27.99
C THR A 189 -12.06 -2.57 -26.70
N PRO A 190 -10.75 -2.38 -26.53
CA PRO A 190 -10.17 -1.77 -25.32
C PRO A 190 -10.54 -0.27 -25.26
N LEU A 191 -10.98 0.18 -24.10
CA LEU A 191 -11.49 1.55 -23.89
C LEU A 191 -10.56 2.40 -23.04
N LEU A 192 -10.29 1.96 -21.83
CA LEU A 192 -9.51 2.68 -20.83
C LEU A 192 -8.62 1.71 -20.07
N SER A 193 -7.39 2.12 -19.77
CA SER A 193 -6.49 1.37 -18.87
C SER A 193 -6.34 2.14 -17.57
N GLY A 194 -6.14 1.41 -16.46
CA GLY A 194 -5.92 2.01 -15.15
C GLY A 194 -5.35 1.02 -14.17
N PHE A 195 -4.96 1.54 -13.00
CA PHE A 195 -4.49 0.75 -11.88
C PHE A 195 -5.06 1.25 -10.55
N SER A 196 -5.13 0.35 -9.57
CA SER A 196 -5.46 0.72 -8.19
C SER A 196 -4.23 1.17 -7.42
N LEU A 197 -4.40 2.18 -6.55
CA LEU A 197 -3.38 2.62 -5.60
C LEU A 197 -3.54 1.94 -4.21
N ASP A 198 -4.62 1.22 -3.97
CA ASP A 198 -4.92 0.64 -2.65
C ASP A 198 -3.91 -0.44 -2.26
N THR A 199 -3.47 -1.21 -3.23
CA THR A 199 -2.56 -2.33 -2.99
C THR A 199 -1.43 -2.31 -4.02
N LEU A 200 -0.23 -2.09 -3.52
CA LEU A 200 1.00 -2.04 -4.31
C LEU A 200 1.88 -3.24 -3.97
N ARG A 201 2.75 -3.59 -4.90
CA ARG A 201 3.81 -4.58 -4.70
C ARG A 201 5.13 -4.07 -5.25
N VAL A 202 6.21 -4.58 -4.71
CA VAL A 202 7.55 -4.39 -5.25
C VAL A 202 8.00 -5.69 -5.90
N GLU A 203 8.41 -5.62 -7.15
CA GLU A 203 9.02 -6.74 -7.87
C GLU A 203 10.53 -6.54 -7.89
N VAL A 204 11.26 -7.56 -7.42
CA VAL A 204 12.71 -7.56 -7.30
C VAL A 204 13.29 -8.71 -8.09
N GLU A 205 14.37 -8.47 -8.79
CA GLU A 205 15.18 -9.53 -9.41
C GLU A 205 16.20 -10.03 -8.41
N LEU A 206 16.04 -11.29 -8.00
CA LEU A 206 16.87 -11.95 -7.00
C LEU A 206 17.95 -12.80 -7.67
N PRO A 207 19.25 -12.50 -7.47
CA PRO A 207 20.33 -13.33 -7.94
C PRO A 207 20.25 -14.75 -7.37
N GLN A 208 20.73 -15.74 -8.10
CA GLN A 208 20.74 -17.15 -7.65
C GLN A 208 21.47 -17.32 -6.31
N SER A 209 22.53 -16.57 -6.06
CA SER A 209 23.30 -16.60 -4.80
C SER A 209 22.47 -16.14 -3.59
N ALA A 210 21.43 -15.35 -3.79
CA ALA A 210 20.57 -14.80 -2.74
C ALA A 210 19.26 -15.58 -2.52
N LEU A 211 19.04 -16.69 -3.23
CA LEU A 211 17.82 -17.49 -3.15
C LEU A 211 17.46 -17.98 -1.74
N THR A 212 18.48 -18.16 -0.89
CA THR A 212 18.29 -18.68 0.48
C THR A 212 17.94 -17.59 1.49
N LEU A 213 18.04 -16.30 1.13
CA LEU A 213 17.92 -15.18 2.05
C LEU A 213 16.48 -14.79 2.36
N ALA A 214 15.66 -14.61 1.34
CA ALA A 214 14.28 -14.16 1.51
C ALA A 214 13.31 -15.34 1.67
N ARG A 215 13.12 -15.82 2.88
CA ARG A 215 12.21 -16.93 3.21
C ARG A 215 10.86 -16.45 3.71
N GLU A 216 10.89 -15.45 4.57
CA GLU A 216 9.73 -14.88 5.24
C GLU A 216 9.68 -13.36 5.05
N PRO A 217 8.50 -12.73 5.19
CA PRO A 217 8.40 -11.27 5.11
C PRO A 217 9.31 -10.52 6.10
N ALA A 218 9.58 -11.11 7.28
CA ALA A 218 10.45 -10.54 8.30
C ALA A 218 11.94 -10.46 7.89
N ASP A 219 12.36 -11.28 6.92
CA ASP A 219 13.72 -11.26 6.38
C ASP A 219 13.96 -10.11 5.39
N VAL A 220 12.90 -9.34 5.07
CA VAL A 220 12.92 -8.35 4.01
C VAL A 220 12.41 -7.01 4.50
N GLN A 221 13.12 -5.96 4.14
CA GLN A 221 12.69 -4.58 4.35
C GLN A 221 12.66 -3.83 3.02
N VAL A 222 11.63 -3.02 2.83
CA VAL A 222 11.52 -2.11 1.69
C VAL A 222 11.74 -0.71 2.21
N LEU A 223 12.71 0.00 1.65
CA LEU A 223 12.98 1.39 2.03
C LEU A 223 12.05 2.32 1.23
N LEU A 224 11.23 3.07 1.93
CA LEU A 224 10.38 4.10 1.35
C LEU A 224 11.22 5.29 0.83
N PRO A 225 10.65 6.18 0.00
CA PRO A 225 11.38 7.36 -0.50
C PRO A 225 11.88 8.29 0.61
N ASP A 226 11.27 8.28 1.78
CA ASP A 226 11.70 9.03 2.97
C ASP A 226 12.78 8.31 3.79
N GLY A 227 13.25 7.15 3.32
CA GLY A 227 14.27 6.34 3.97
C GLY A 227 13.76 5.38 5.07
N LYS A 228 12.46 5.42 5.40
CA LYS A 228 11.90 4.53 6.42
C LYS A 228 11.77 3.10 5.90
N PRO A 229 12.21 2.10 6.67
CA PRO A 229 12.01 0.71 6.32
C PRO A 229 10.56 0.28 6.62
N ILE A 230 9.96 -0.47 5.71
CA ILE A 230 8.69 -1.17 5.95
C ILE A 230 8.85 -2.66 5.64
N THR A 231 8.17 -3.49 6.43
CA THR A 231 8.11 -4.94 6.18
C THR A 231 6.94 -5.24 5.24
N PRO A 232 7.15 -6.03 4.17
CA PRO A 232 6.06 -6.43 3.28
C PRO A 232 5.07 -7.33 4.02
N VAL A 233 3.79 -7.24 3.64
CA VAL A 233 2.73 -8.09 4.22
C VAL A 233 2.82 -9.52 3.72
N LYS A 234 3.25 -9.67 2.47
CA LYS A 234 3.39 -10.98 1.82
C LYS A 234 4.63 -11.00 0.95
N LEU A 235 5.31 -12.14 0.99
CA LEU A 235 6.46 -12.45 0.14
C LEU A 235 6.09 -13.64 -0.74
N THR A 236 6.31 -13.49 -2.04
CA THR A 236 6.12 -14.58 -3.01
C THR A 236 7.39 -14.72 -3.84
N ARG A 237 8.07 -15.84 -3.69
CA ARG A 237 9.26 -16.19 -4.48
C ARG A 237 8.84 -17.08 -5.64
N PHE A 238 9.27 -16.72 -6.85
CA PHE A 238 9.05 -17.56 -8.02
C PHE A 238 10.11 -18.67 -8.07
N ASN A 239 9.68 -19.90 -8.35
CA ASN A 239 10.55 -21.07 -8.38
C ASN A 239 11.17 -21.31 -9.75
N TYR A 240 11.18 -20.31 -10.61
CA TYR A 240 11.83 -20.34 -11.91
C TYR A 240 12.57 -19.03 -12.15
N ALA A 241 13.68 -19.11 -12.87
CA ALA A 241 14.46 -17.96 -13.28
C ALA A 241 13.95 -17.44 -14.64
N ASP A 242 14.10 -16.16 -14.85
CA ASP A 242 13.96 -15.56 -16.17
C ASP A 242 15.09 -16.06 -17.09
N SER A 243 14.75 -16.44 -18.32
CA SER A 243 15.73 -17.03 -19.24
C SER A 243 16.77 -16.04 -19.78
N GLN A 244 16.51 -14.75 -19.72
CA GLN A 244 17.41 -13.70 -20.19
C GLN A 244 18.29 -13.15 -19.08
N SER A 245 17.71 -12.82 -17.92
CA SER A 245 18.45 -12.25 -16.78
C SER A 245 19.06 -13.30 -15.87
N HIS A 246 18.64 -14.56 -15.96
CA HIS A 246 18.99 -15.66 -15.04
C HIS A 246 18.68 -15.31 -13.57
N ALA A 247 17.82 -14.34 -13.33
CA ALA A 247 17.38 -13.91 -12.02
C ALA A 247 16.03 -14.55 -11.66
N PHE A 248 15.84 -14.78 -10.37
CA PHE A 248 14.55 -15.21 -9.83
C PHE A 248 13.73 -13.99 -9.47
N ARG A 249 12.42 -14.05 -9.67
CA ARG A 249 11.54 -12.95 -9.29
C ARG A 249 11.05 -13.13 -7.87
N LEU A 250 11.14 -12.04 -7.11
CA LEU A 250 10.57 -11.90 -5.77
C LEU A 250 9.48 -10.84 -5.84
N ARG A 251 8.30 -11.15 -5.33
CA ARG A 251 7.20 -10.19 -5.17
C ARG A 251 6.95 -9.93 -3.69
N LEU A 252 6.87 -8.67 -3.36
CA LEU A 252 6.68 -8.15 -2.01
C LEU A 252 5.41 -7.29 -2.01
N ASP A 253 4.31 -7.81 -1.47
CA ASP A 253 3.08 -7.05 -1.36
C ASP A 253 3.23 -6.06 -0.18
N LEU A 254 3.05 -4.77 -0.46
CA LEU A 254 3.17 -3.71 0.54
C LEU A 254 1.88 -3.62 1.39
N PRO A 255 1.97 -3.05 2.60
CA PRO A 255 0.78 -2.70 3.36
C PRO A 255 -0.18 -1.83 2.54
N PRO A 256 -1.51 -2.00 2.70
CA PRO A 256 -2.47 -1.16 2.00
C PRO A 256 -2.23 0.33 2.28
N GLN A 257 -2.46 1.17 1.27
CA GLN A 257 -2.34 2.63 1.35
C GLN A 257 -0.96 3.12 1.82
N THR A 258 0.12 2.45 1.40
CA THR A 258 1.49 2.91 1.68
C THR A 258 1.71 4.29 1.06
N ALA A 259 1.83 5.31 1.92
CA ALA A 259 1.96 6.70 1.49
C ALA A 259 3.28 6.96 0.74
N GLY A 260 3.24 7.85 -0.25
CA GLY A 260 4.43 8.29 -0.98
C GLY A 260 4.99 7.29 -2.00
N VAL A 261 4.30 6.16 -2.23
CA VAL A 261 4.72 5.14 -3.19
C VAL A 261 3.74 5.10 -4.36
N LEU A 262 4.26 5.17 -5.57
CA LEU A 262 3.47 5.12 -6.81
C LEU A 262 3.99 4.00 -7.72
N PRO A 263 3.12 3.36 -8.52
CA PRO A 263 3.55 2.42 -9.55
C PRO A 263 4.56 3.03 -10.51
N GLY A 264 5.61 2.27 -10.85
CA GLY A 264 6.73 2.72 -11.67
C GLY A 264 7.91 3.28 -10.88
N MET A 265 7.78 3.55 -9.59
CA MET A 265 8.89 3.95 -8.74
C MET A 265 9.87 2.80 -8.51
N TRP A 266 11.13 3.17 -8.26
CA TRP A 266 12.17 2.25 -7.82
C TRP A 266 12.37 2.43 -6.33
N LEU A 267 12.40 1.31 -5.61
CA LEU A 267 12.64 1.27 -4.17
C LEU A 267 13.82 0.34 -3.87
N LYS A 268 14.57 0.66 -2.82
CA LYS A 268 15.59 -0.23 -2.30
C LYS A 268 14.93 -1.31 -1.45
N VAL A 269 15.29 -2.55 -1.70
CA VAL A 269 14.84 -3.72 -0.96
C VAL A 269 16.04 -4.34 -0.30
N GLN A 270 15.97 -4.50 1.01
CA GLN A 270 17.03 -5.08 1.84
C GLN A 270 16.63 -6.49 2.27
N LEU A 271 17.51 -7.45 1.97
CA LEU A 271 17.36 -8.84 2.35
C LEU A 271 18.37 -9.17 3.47
N LYS A 272 17.89 -9.75 4.56
CA LYS A 272 18.74 -10.16 5.68
C LYS A 272 19.68 -11.27 5.24
N GLN A 273 21.00 -10.99 5.19
CA GLN A 273 22.05 -11.98 4.86
C GLN A 273 22.48 -12.78 6.09
N GLY A 274 22.54 -12.12 7.24
CA GLY A 274 23.00 -12.72 8.47
C GLY A 274 23.16 -11.69 9.58
N GLU A 275 23.81 -12.11 10.65
CA GLU A 275 24.21 -11.24 11.75
C GLU A 275 25.72 -11.41 11.94
N ARG A 276 26.42 -10.31 12.10
CA ARG A 276 27.85 -10.28 12.44
C ARG A 276 28.06 -9.47 13.70
N GLN A 277 29.07 -9.89 14.48
CA GLN A 277 29.47 -9.11 15.62
C GLN A 277 30.37 -7.97 15.17
N VAL A 278 29.99 -6.76 15.52
CA VAL A 278 30.73 -5.53 15.19
C VAL A 278 31.09 -4.77 16.47
N LEU A 279 32.21 -4.10 16.45
CA LEU A 279 32.57 -3.15 17.51
C LEU A 279 31.99 -1.79 17.10
N GLN A 280 31.21 -1.19 17.97
CA GLN A 280 30.62 0.14 17.74
C GLN A 280 31.11 1.11 18.79
N VAL A 281 31.36 2.34 18.35
CA VAL A 281 31.70 3.44 19.23
C VAL A 281 30.85 4.67 18.87
N PRO A 282 30.48 5.50 19.87
CA PRO A 282 29.81 6.76 19.60
C PRO A 282 30.67 7.68 18.73
N ASP A 283 30.06 8.40 17.80
CA ASP A 283 30.76 9.35 16.91
C ASP A 283 31.59 10.40 17.70
N ARG A 284 31.12 10.81 18.90
CA ARG A 284 31.83 11.74 19.80
C ARG A 284 33.14 11.17 20.34
N ALA A 285 33.32 9.84 20.38
CA ALA A 285 34.58 9.19 20.81
C ALA A 285 35.60 9.09 19.68
N LEU A 286 35.24 9.48 18.44
CA LEU A 286 36.09 9.41 17.25
C LEU A 286 36.73 10.75 16.94
N LEU A 287 38.06 10.79 16.92
CA LEU A 287 38.82 11.90 16.35
C LEU A 287 38.89 11.74 14.83
N ARG A 288 38.33 12.70 14.11
CA ARG A 288 38.39 12.74 12.65
C ARG A 288 39.18 13.96 12.20
N GLN A 289 40.36 13.74 11.62
CA GLN A 289 41.21 14.81 11.09
C GLN A 289 41.67 14.43 9.66
N GLY A 290 40.96 14.99 8.66
CA GLY A 290 41.21 14.64 7.26
C GLY A 290 40.95 13.15 7.03
N GLU A 291 41.97 12.40 6.59
CA GLU A 291 41.85 10.95 6.37
C GLU A 291 42.15 10.14 7.64
N PHE A 292 42.63 10.78 8.70
CA PHE A 292 42.95 10.10 9.95
C PHE A 292 41.71 9.97 10.83
N ASN A 293 41.44 8.74 11.28
CA ASN A 293 40.45 8.46 12.29
C ASN A 293 41.13 7.76 13.48
N GLY A 294 40.90 8.24 14.69
CA GLY A 294 41.53 7.67 15.90
C GLY A 294 40.58 7.77 17.10
N VAL A 295 40.94 7.01 18.12
CA VAL A 295 40.28 7.05 19.44
C VAL A 295 41.36 7.12 20.53
N TYR A 296 41.02 7.72 21.66
CA TYR A 296 41.91 7.63 22.86
C TYR A 296 41.59 6.34 23.59
N LEU A 297 42.59 5.44 23.58
CA LEU A 297 42.54 4.16 24.26
C LEU A 297 43.28 4.25 25.61
N GLN A 298 42.61 3.80 26.68
CA GLN A 298 43.24 3.70 27.99
C GLN A 298 44.23 2.57 28.01
N GLN A 299 45.52 2.88 28.25
CA GLN A 299 46.61 1.94 28.41
C GLN A 299 47.18 2.05 29.84
N PRO A 300 48.00 1.07 30.32
CA PRO A 300 48.62 1.13 31.65
C PRO A 300 49.53 2.36 31.86
N ALA A 301 50.03 2.93 30.78
CA ALA A 301 50.92 4.11 30.79
C ALA A 301 50.18 5.43 30.58
N GLY A 302 48.84 5.44 30.49
CA GLY A 302 48.02 6.63 30.23
C GLY A 302 47.21 6.48 28.95
N TRP A 303 46.71 7.60 28.42
CA TRP A 303 45.91 7.65 27.21
C TRP A 303 46.76 7.60 25.94
N ALA A 304 46.45 6.72 25.02
CA ALA A 304 47.11 6.62 23.72
C ALA A 304 46.12 6.85 22.55
N LEU A 305 46.48 7.79 21.69
CA LEU A 305 45.73 7.99 20.44
C LEU A 305 46.01 6.81 19.50
N THR A 306 45.00 5.99 19.31
CA THR A 306 45.08 4.76 18.50
C THR A 306 44.34 4.95 17.19
N PRO A 307 45.01 4.72 16.03
CA PRO A 307 44.34 4.82 14.72
C PRO A 307 43.34 3.69 14.57
N VAL A 308 42.14 4.04 14.04
CA VAL A 308 41.07 3.08 13.80
C VAL A 308 40.55 3.20 12.38
N ARG A 309 40.12 2.07 11.84
CA ARG A 309 39.38 2.06 10.57
C ARG A 309 37.88 2.07 10.82
N VAL A 310 37.24 3.18 10.47
CA VAL A 310 35.81 3.38 10.66
C VAL A 310 35.05 2.80 9.46
N GLY A 311 33.98 2.07 9.74
CA GLY A 311 33.03 1.55 8.77
C GLY A 311 31.82 2.45 8.61
N HIS A 312 30.63 1.86 8.65
CA HIS A 312 29.37 2.57 8.53
C HIS A 312 28.99 3.26 9.85
N CYS A 313 28.53 4.51 9.76
CA CYS A 313 27.99 5.24 10.91
C CYS A 313 26.46 5.42 10.74
N PHE A 314 25.72 5.11 11.79
CA PHE A 314 24.28 5.24 11.81
C PHE A 314 23.81 5.66 13.22
N GLU A 315 22.88 6.60 13.31
CA GLU A 315 22.31 7.11 14.59
C GLU A 315 23.36 7.49 15.63
N GLY A 316 24.48 8.11 15.21
CA GLY A 316 25.54 8.55 16.12
C GLY A 316 26.45 7.43 16.65
N GLN A 317 26.31 6.20 16.13
CA GLN A 317 27.21 5.06 16.39
C GLN A 317 27.97 4.72 15.12
N CYS A 318 29.27 4.46 15.26
CA CYS A 318 30.14 4.12 14.14
C CYS A 318 30.74 2.72 14.34
N GLU A 319 30.68 1.91 13.30
CA GLU A 319 31.34 0.62 13.25
C GLU A 319 32.84 0.80 13.15
N ILE A 320 33.60 0.01 13.92
CA ILE A 320 35.06 -0.06 13.83
C ILE A 320 35.48 -1.38 13.17
N LEU A 321 36.08 -1.24 12.00
CA LEU A 321 36.48 -2.36 11.17
C LEU A 321 37.86 -2.94 11.62
N ALA A 322 38.72 -2.08 12.20
CA ALA A 322 40.06 -2.46 12.69
C ALA A 322 40.56 -1.39 13.66
N GLY A 323 41.48 -1.80 14.53
CA GLY A 323 42.20 -0.94 15.48
C GLY A 323 41.72 -1.04 16.93
N LEU A 324 40.60 -1.75 17.20
CA LEU A 324 40.10 -2.00 18.55
C LEU A 324 39.82 -3.47 18.79
N GLN A 325 39.79 -3.85 20.07
CA GLN A 325 39.41 -5.17 20.55
C GLN A 325 38.25 -5.07 21.55
N ALA A 326 37.51 -6.17 21.69
CA ALA A 326 36.46 -6.25 22.70
C ALA A 326 37.08 -6.13 24.09
N GLY A 327 36.52 -5.27 24.93
CA GLY A 327 37.02 -4.97 26.28
C GLY A 327 37.91 -3.74 26.35
N ASP A 328 38.32 -3.15 25.24
CA ASP A 328 39.08 -1.90 25.22
C ASP A 328 38.27 -0.77 25.88
N LYS A 329 38.98 0.06 26.64
CA LYS A 329 38.39 1.23 27.33
C LYS A 329 38.76 2.50 26.59
N LEU A 330 37.76 3.26 26.18
CA LEU A 330 37.92 4.49 25.40
C LEU A 330 37.49 5.70 26.19
N ALA A 331 38.07 6.85 25.84
CA ALA A 331 37.52 8.14 26.29
C ALA A 331 36.13 8.37 25.64
N PRO A 332 35.12 8.75 26.42
CA PRO A 332 33.75 8.94 25.92
C PRO A 332 33.64 10.12 24.98
N ASP A 333 34.51 11.14 25.14
CA ASP A 333 34.60 12.32 24.31
C ASP A 333 36.05 12.61 23.92
N VAL A 334 36.29 12.60 22.61
CA VAL A 334 37.67 12.76 22.09
C VAL A 334 38.21 14.19 22.30
N TRP A 335 37.32 15.19 22.25
CA TRP A 335 37.76 16.59 22.40
C TRP A 335 38.07 16.96 23.84
N ALA A 336 37.29 16.46 24.79
CA ALA A 336 37.60 16.61 26.21
C ALA A 336 38.92 15.96 26.55
N GLN A 337 39.16 14.72 26.06
CA GLN A 337 40.41 13.99 26.31
C GLN A 337 41.63 14.62 25.65
N GLN A 338 41.47 15.21 24.46
CA GLN A 338 42.55 15.92 23.78
C GLN A 338 43.05 17.14 24.56
N GLN A 339 42.15 17.85 25.24
CA GLN A 339 42.54 18.97 26.10
C GLN A 339 43.27 18.52 27.35
N GLU A 340 42.87 17.41 27.95
CA GLU A 340 43.50 16.85 29.13
C GLU A 340 44.94 16.41 28.84
N VAL A 341 45.16 15.64 27.76
CA VAL A 341 46.48 15.18 27.32
C VAL A 341 47.41 16.32 26.87
N ALA A 342 46.88 17.46 26.43
CA ALA A 342 47.69 18.63 26.05
C ALA A 342 48.16 19.44 27.26
N HIS A 343 47.62 19.20 28.42
CA HIS A 343 47.98 19.88 29.69
C HIS A 343 48.89 19.05 30.61
N GLU A 344 49.11 17.76 30.32
CA GLU A 344 50.15 16.90 30.92
C GLU A 344 51.48 17.03 30.18
#